data_07ec66dbfcbfc3364178bd046ea03c4a
#
_entry.id   07ec66dbfcbfc3364178bd046ea03c4a
#
_cell.length_a   1.000
_cell.length_b   1.000
_cell.length_c   1.000
_cell.angle_alpha   90.00
_cell.angle_beta   90.00
_cell.angle_gamma   90.00
#
_symmetry.space_group_name_H-M   'P 1'
#
loop_
_entity.id
_entity.type
_entity.pdbx_description
1 polymer ?
#
loop_
_entity_poly.entity_id
_entity_poly.type
_entity_poly.pdbx_seq_one_letter_code
_entity_poly.pdbx_strand_id
1 'polypeptide(L)'
;MFKVAILQKRSINEQIDKNIETIIMAMKEASENQADILLLPECFITGYDLPMSYEKSIADNDIRIAKICENAKKYKIGVVLTAFTKGNKQPQNSAFVINKSGNILMKYSKVHTCDFADERDVESGKEFKVCDFEGIQLGIMICYDREFPESARILMLKGAEVILVPNDCGSMQPRIMALSTRAYENMVAVAMANPNGDNAGCSCAFNPICWDRNGNCVDNTVLLADDKTEGILYAEFDMEAIREYRNREMLGNTFRKVEAYSQLLSKEIKKPFIRDGQNR
;
A
#
# COMPACT_ATOMS: atom_id res chain seq x y z
N MET A 1 18.48 3.33 -8.37
CA MET A 1 17.07 3.73 -8.60
C MET A 1 16.16 2.55 -8.23
N PHE A 2 14.97 2.81 -7.70
CA PHE A 2 13.92 1.82 -7.47
C PHE A 2 12.67 2.28 -8.21
N LYS A 3 12.22 1.47 -9.17
CA LYS A 3 11.11 1.82 -10.07
C LYS A 3 9.86 1.03 -9.75
N VAL A 4 8.82 1.73 -9.36
CA VAL A 4 7.50 1.16 -9.06
C VAL A 4 6.57 1.37 -10.26
N ALA A 5 6.06 0.28 -10.82
CA ALA A 5 4.94 0.30 -11.76
C ALA A 5 3.64 0.34 -10.95
N ILE A 6 2.79 1.29 -11.21
CA ILE A 6 1.54 1.54 -10.47
C ILE A 6 0.38 1.28 -11.43
N LEU A 7 -0.41 0.25 -11.19
CA LEU A 7 -1.58 -0.05 -12.01
C LEU A 7 -2.75 0.84 -11.58
N GLN A 8 -3.17 1.74 -12.46
CA GLN A 8 -4.42 2.49 -12.33
C GLN A 8 -5.49 1.85 -13.20
N LYS A 9 -6.14 0.83 -12.67
CA LYS A 9 -7.17 0.06 -13.38
C LYS A 9 -8.13 -0.55 -12.39
N ARG A 10 -9.41 -0.56 -12.74
CA ARG A 10 -10.44 -1.24 -11.94
C ARG A 10 -10.42 -2.75 -12.20
N SER A 11 -10.45 -3.53 -11.13
CA SER A 11 -10.72 -4.97 -11.21
C SER A 11 -12.16 -5.24 -11.59
N ILE A 12 -12.43 -6.42 -12.10
CA ILE A 12 -13.79 -6.86 -12.44
C ILE A 12 -14.29 -7.76 -11.30
N ASN A 13 -15.36 -7.33 -10.63
CA ASN A 13 -15.96 -8.09 -9.55
C ASN A 13 -16.35 -9.50 -9.99
N GLU A 14 -16.06 -10.50 -9.14
CA GLU A 14 -16.36 -11.93 -9.37
C GLU A 14 -15.72 -12.55 -10.62
N GLN A 15 -14.84 -11.83 -11.36
CA GLN A 15 -14.16 -12.30 -12.56
C GLN A 15 -12.68 -12.61 -12.28
N ILE A 16 -12.42 -13.48 -11.32
CA ILE A 16 -11.06 -13.74 -10.81
C ILE A 16 -10.07 -14.10 -11.93
N ASP A 17 -10.48 -14.97 -12.87
CA ASP A 17 -9.58 -15.40 -13.96
C ASP A 17 -9.19 -14.24 -14.88
N LYS A 18 -10.13 -13.35 -15.22
CA LYS A 18 -9.84 -12.15 -16.00
C LYS A 18 -8.94 -11.17 -15.26
N ASN A 19 -9.14 -11.02 -13.94
CA ASN A 19 -8.28 -10.20 -13.11
C ASN A 19 -6.85 -10.77 -13.08
N ILE A 20 -6.67 -12.08 -12.96
CA ILE A 20 -5.37 -12.77 -13.04
C ILE A 20 -4.71 -12.54 -14.41
N GLU A 21 -5.45 -12.66 -15.51
CA GLU A 21 -4.92 -12.36 -16.85
C GLU A 21 -4.45 -10.91 -16.95
N THR A 22 -5.25 -9.97 -16.45
CA THR A 22 -4.88 -8.54 -16.39
C THR A 22 -3.60 -8.32 -15.60
N ILE A 23 -3.47 -8.96 -14.42
CA ILE A 23 -2.25 -8.86 -13.59
C ILE A 23 -1.04 -9.39 -14.38
N ILE A 24 -1.15 -10.54 -15.03
CA ILE A 24 -0.05 -11.14 -15.78
C ILE A 24 0.38 -10.25 -16.96
N MET A 25 -0.58 -9.66 -17.66
CA MET A 25 -0.29 -8.70 -18.74
C MET A 25 0.43 -7.45 -18.18
N ALA A 26 -0.07 -6.90 -17.07
CA ALA A 26 0.55 -5.76 -16.41
C ALA A 26 1.97 -6.07 -15.91
N MET A 27 2.21 -7.27 -15.36
CA MET A 27 3.54 -7.72 -14.95
C MET A 27 4.51 -7.77 -16.13
N LYS A 28 4.06 -8.30 -17.29
CA LYS A 28 4.87 -8.34 -18.50
C LYS A 28 5.23 -6.92 -18.98
N GLU A 29 4.24 -6.05 -19.10
CA GLU A 29 4.44 -4.65 -19.54
C GLU A 29 5.36 -3.89 -18.58
N ALA A 30 5.15 -4.01 -17.27
CA ALA A 30 5.98 -3.37 -16.26
C ALA A 30 7.45 -3.87 -16.32
N SER A 31 7.67 -5.17 -16.56
CA SER A 31 9.00 -5.76 -16.77
C SER A 31 9.68 -5.22 -18.03
N GLU A 32 8.95 -5.12 -19.13
CA GLU A 32 9.47 -4.54 -20.39
C GLU A 32 9.89 -3.08 -20.21
N ASN A 33 9.23 -2.35 -19.28
CA ASN A 33 9.57 -1.00 -18.87
C ASN A 33 10.58 -0.94 -17.70
N GLN A 34 11.24 -2.06 -17.36
CA GLN A 34 12.30 -2.14 -16.36
C GLN A 34 11.85 -1.71 -14.94
N ALA A 35 10.60 -1.95 -14.60
CA ALA A 35 10.12 -1.75 -13.23
C ALA A 35 10.64 -2.85 -12.31
N ASP A 36 10.88 -2.51 -11.04
CA ASP A 36 11.29 -3.46 -10.02
C ASP A 36 10.11 -4.21 -9.43
N ILE A 37 9.00 -3.51 -9.25
CA ILE A 37 7.80 -4.05 -8.64
C ILE A 37 6.53 -3.43 -9.24
N LEU A 38 5.49 -4.25 -9.41
CA LEU A 38 4.15 -3.82 -9.80
C LEU A 38 3.28 -3.68 -8.56
N LEU A 39 2.69 -2.50 -8.36
CA LEU A 39 1.72 -2.20 -7.32
C LEU A 39 0.30 -2.26 -7.91
N LEU A 40 -0.55 -3.11 -7.35
CA LEU A 40 -1.94 -3.26 -7.73
C LEU A 40 -2.87 -2.45 -6.79
N PRO A 41 -4.06 -2.03 -7.26
CA PRO A 41 -5.13 -1.57 -6.39
C PRO A 41 -5.57 -2.60 -5.36
N GLU A 42 -6.37 -2.18 -4.38
CA GLU A 42 -6.92 -3.01 -3.30
C GLU A 42 -7.77 -4.16 -3.84
N CYS A 43 -7.61 -5.36 -3.27
CA CYS A 43 -8.39 -6.57 -3.58
C CYS A 43 -8.49 -6.94 -5.06
N PHE A 44 -7.47 -6.67 -5.86
CA PHE A 44 -7.55 -6.74 -7.33
C PHE A 44 -7.91 -8.13 -7.87
N ILE A 45 -7.45 -9.24 -7.23
CA ILE A 45 -7.80 -10.59 -7.67
C ILE A 45 -9.30 -10.83 -7.55
N THR A 46 -9.89 -10.55 -6.40
CA THR A 46 -11.29 -10.85 -6.08
C THR A 46 -12.27 -9.79 -6.56
N GLY A 47 -11.78 -8.60 -6.82
CA GLY A 47 -12.54 -7.36 -6.84
C GLY A 47 -12.80 -6.85 -5.42
N TYR A 48 -13.02 -5.54 -5.30
CA TYR A 48 -13.48 -4.91 -4.06
C TYR A 48 -15.01 -4.88 -4.05
N ASP A 49 -15.58 -6.09 -3.90
CA ASP A 49 -17.03 -6.33 -3.92
C ASP A 49 -17.50 -6.77 -2.54
N LEU A 50 -18.31 -5.97 -1.90
CA LEU A 50 -18.76 -6.15 -0.53
C LEU A 50 -20.29 -6.29 -0.47
N PRO A 51 -20.83 -7.11 0.43
CA PRO A 51 -20.11 -7.88 1.45
C PRO A 51 -19.37 -9.10 0.88
N MET A 52 -18.12 -9.29 1.32
CA MET A 52 -17.30 -10.45 0.94
C MET A 52 -17.55 -11.61 1.91
N SER A 53 -17.94 -12.78 1.38
CA SER A 53 -18.10 -13.97 2.22
C SER A 53 -16.78 -14.75 2.37
N TYR A 54 -16.70 -15.55 3.43
CA TYR A 54 -15.54 -16.42 3.67
C TYR A 54 -15.34 -17.44 2.52
N GLU A 55 -16.44 -17.95 1.94
CA GLU A 55 -16.41 -18.93 0.86
C GLU A 55 -15.88 -18.33 -0.45
N LYS A 56 -16.21 -17.06 -0.73
CA LYS A 56 -15.74 -16.33 -1.93
C LYS A 56 -14.28 -15.86 -1.79
N SER A 57 -13.75 -15.77 -0.57
CA SER A 57 -12.36 -15.38 -0.34
C SER A 57 -11.39 -16.52 -0.74
N ILE A 58 -10.17 -16.17 -1.14
CA ILE A 58 -9.18 -17.14 -1.60
C ILE A 58 -8.27 -17.61 -0.45
N ALA A 59 -7.80 -18.85 -0.50
CA ALA A 59 -6.82 -19.35 0.47
C ALA A 59 -5.42 -18.79 0.17
N ASP A 60 -4.56 -18.70 1.19
CA ASP A 60 -3.18 -18.21 1.02
C ASP A 60 -2.32 -19.10 0.08
N ASN A 61 -2.68 -20.37 -0.04
CA ASN A 61 -2.06 -21.35 -0.93
C ASN A 61 -2.88 -21.58 -2.22
N ASP A 62 -3.72 -20.65 -2.61
CA ASP A 62 -4.54 -20.74 -3.83
C ASP A 62 -3.65 -20.86 -5.06
N ILE A 63 -4.02 -21.75 -5.99
CA ILE A 63 -3.30 -21.98 -7.24
C ILE A 63 -3.10 -20.70 -8.07
N ARG A 64 -3.99 -19.74 -7.93
CA ARG A 64 -3.93 -18.45 -8.63
C ARG A 64 -2.80 -17.57 -8.09
N ILE A 65 -2.53 -17.62 -6.77
CA ILE A 65 -1.36 -16.96 -6.17
C ILE A 65 -0.08 -17.64 -6.70
N ALA A 66 -0.03 -18.97 -6.73
CA ALA A 66 1.10 -19.71 -7.30
C ALA A 66 1.36 -19.32 -8.77
N LYS A 67 0.31 -19.18 -9.59
CA LYS A 67 0.42 -18.72 -10.98
C LYS A 67 1.05 -17.33 -11.08
N ILE A 68 0.72 -16.41 -10.18
CA ILE A 68 1.36 -15.08 -10.14
C ILE A 68 2.82 -15.19 -9.72
N CYS A 69 3.16 -16.02 -8.72
CA CYS A 69 4.55 -16.29 -8.32
C CYS A 69 5.40 -16.83 -9.49
N GLU A 70 4.87 -17.76 -10.27
CA GLU A 70 5.53 -18.28 -11.49
C GLU A 70 5.77 -17.17 -12.53
N ASN A 71 4.79 -16.28 -12.74
CA ASN A 71 4.93 -15.16 -13.67
C ASN A 71 5.87 -14.06 -13.13
N ALA A 72 5.94 -13.84 -11.80
CA ALA A 72 6.93 -12.96 -11.19
C ALA A 72 8.36 -13.43 -11.51
N LYS A 73 8.62 -14.73 -11.33
CA LYS A 73 9.88 -15.36 -11.71
C LYS A 73 10.15 -15.29 -13.22
N LYS A 74 9.14 -15.59 -14.05
CA LYS A 74 9.26 -15.58 -15.51
C LYS A 74 9.64 -14.21 -16.05
N TYR A 75 8.96 -13.17 -15.58
CA TYR A 75 9.18 -11.78 -16.04
C TYR A 75 10.23 -11.04 -15.21
N LYS A 76 10.77 -11.63 -14.14
CA LYS A 76 11.75 -11.04 -13.23
C LYS A 76 11.26 -9.70 -12.66
N ILE A 77 10.01 -9.67 -12.23
CA ILE A 77 9.37 -8.49 -11.63
C ILE A 77 8.72 -8.86 -10.30
N GLY A 78 8.88 -8.01 -9.29
CA GLY A 78 8.12 -8.15 -8.06
C GLY A 78 6.66 -7.71 -8.25
N VAL A 79 5.78 -8.12 -7.33
CA VAL A 79 4.39 -7.66 -7.34
C VAL A 79 3.83 -7.55 -5.93
N VAL A 80 3.09 -6.47 -5.66
CA VAL A 80 2.18 -6.36 -4.52
C VAL A 80 0.82 -6.84 -4.97
N LEU A 81 0.54 -8.11 -4.69
CA LEU A 81 -0.67 -8.81 -5.09
C LEU A 81 -1.74 -8.65 -4.02
N THR A 82 -2.97 -8.32 -4.41
CA THR A 82 -4.05 -7.97 -3.48
C THR A 82 -5.30 -8.80 -3.69
N ALA A 83 -5.92 -9.23 -2.59
CA ALA A 83 -7.14 -10.04 -2.61
C ALA A 83 -7.87 -10.01 -1.26
N PHE A 84 -9.15 -10.37 -1.26
CA PHE A 84 -9.76 -10.90 -0.05
C PHE A 84 -9.30 -12.34 0.15
N THR A 85 -8.68 -12.62 1.29
CA THR A 85 -8.16 -13.94 1.65
C THR A 85 -8.92 -14.54 2.82
N LYS A 86 -8.82 -15.85 3.02
CA LYS A 86 -9.39 -16.52 4.18
C LYS A 86 -8.62 -16.13 5.43
N GLY A 87 -9.31 -15.52 6.40
CA GLY A 87 -8.83 -15.30 7.75
C GLY A 87 -9.16 -16.49 8.66
N ASN A 88 -9.19 -16.27 9.99
CA ASN A 88 -9.54 -17.34 10.93
C ASN A 88 -11.02 -17.71 10.86
N LYS A 89 -11.90 -16.72 10.82
CA LYS A 89 -13.36 -16.90 10.81
C LYS A 89 -14.04 -16.08 9.71
N GLN A 90 -13.45 -14.97 9.32
CA GLN A 90 -13.97 -14.05 8.35
C GLN A 90 -12.91 -13.80 7.25
N PRO A 91 -13.29 -13.28 6.08
CA PRO A 91 -12.31 -12.85 5.08
C PRO A 91 -11.40 -11.76 5.62
N GLN A 92 -10.18 -11.70 5.12
CA GLN A 92 -9.23 -10.61 5.37
C GLN A 92 -8.93 -9.88 4.07
N ASN A 93 -8.82 -8.56 4.13
CA ASN A 93 -8.29 -7.75 3.05
C ASN A 93 -6.76 -7.82 3.11
N SER A 94 -6.12 -8.43 2.12
CA SER A 94 -4.70 -8.80 2.20
C SER A 94 -3.89 -8.36 0.99
N ALA A 95 -2.60 -8.13 1.24
CA ALA A 95 -1.59 -7.91 0.22
C ALA A 95 -0.42 -8.88 0.42
N PHE A 96 0.10 -9.43 -0.68
CA PHE A 96 1.29 -10.27 -0.71
C PHE A 96 2.40 -9.51 -1.43
N VAL A 97 3.57 -9.40 -0.81
CA VAL A 97 4.77 -8.93 -1.50
C VAL A 97 5.50 -10.14 -2.06
N ILE A 98 5.56 -10.23 -3.38
CA ILE A 98 6.22 -11.32 -4.11
C ILE A 98 7.46 -10.73 -4.79
N ASN A 99 8.62 -11.38 -4.64
CA ASN A 99 9.87 -10.91 -5.24
C ASN A 99 10.05 -11.37 -6.70
N LYS A 100 11.10 -10.87 -7.36
CA LYS A 100 11.45 -11.21 -8.75
C LYS A 100 11.79 -12.70 -8.97
N SER A 101 12.00 -13.46 -7.91
CA SER A 101 12.21 -14.92 -7.96
C SER A 101 10.93 -15.71 -7.75
N GLY A 102 9.79 -15.05 -7.55
CA GLY A 102 8.48 -15.65 -7.31
C GLY A 102 8.25 -16.12 -5.88
N ASN A 103 9.06 -15.68 -4.92
CA ASN A 103 8.87 -16.01 -3.51
C ASN A 103 7.99 -14.97 -2.84
N ILE A 104 7.02 -15.42 -2.02
CA ILE A 104 6.24 -14.55 -1.16
C ILE A 104 7.13 -14.15 0.02
N LEU A 105 7.47 -12.86 0.10
CA LEU A 105 8.29 -12.30 1.18
C LEU A 105 7.43 -11.94 2.40
N MET A 106 6.19 -11.50 2.15
CA MET A 106 5.29 -11.04 3.20
C MET A 106 3.84 -11.20 2.79
N LYS A 107 2.98 -11.63 3.72
CA LYS A 107 1.53 -11.37 3.69
C LYS A 107 1.21 -10.33 4.75
N TYR A 108 0.52 -9.28 4.34
CA TYR A 108 -0.05 -8.24 5.20
C TYR A 108 -1.56 -8.28 5.11
N SER A 109 -2.26 -8.25 6.24
CA SER A 109 -3.71 -8.07 6.31
C SER A 109 -4.02 -6.69 6.87
N LYS A 110 -4.92 -5.96 6.22
CA LYS A 110 -5.36 -4.60 6.57
C LYS A 110 -5.71 -4.50 8.05
N VAL A 111 -5.04 -3.60 8.75
CA VAL A 111 -5.23 -3.40 10.19
C VAL A 111 -6.48 -2.57 10.45
N HIS A 112 -6.63 -1.45 9.73
CA HIS A 112 -7.79 -0.58 9.83
C HIS A 112 -8.83 -0.94 8.78
N THR A 113 -9.71 -1.89 9.08
CA THR A 113 -10.86 -2.19 8.23
C THR A 113 -11.93 -1.09 8.36
N CYS A 114 -12.72 -0.89 7.31
CA CYS A 114 -13.88 0.03 7.34
C CYS A 114 -15.07 -0.65 8.04
N ASP A 115 -14.89 -1.08 9.28
CA ASP A 115 -15.85 -1.82 10.08
C ASP A 115 -17.11 -1.00 10.47
N PHE A 116 -17.04 0.31 10.30
CA PHE A 116 -18.18 1.23 10.42
C PHE A 116 -19.08 1.24 9.17
N ALA A 117 -18.65 0.57 8.08
CA ALA A 117 -19.33 0.52 6.78
C ALA A 117 -19.33 -0.92 6.22
N ASP A 118 -18.88 -1.09 4.99
CA ASP A 118 -19.06 -2.33 4.22
C ASP A 118 -18.09 -3.45 4.62
N GLU A 119 -16.95 -3.13 5.26
CA GLU A 119 -15.97 -4.12 5.76
C GLU A 119 -16.25 -4.61 7.20
N ARG A 120 -17.48 -4.45 7.75
CA ARG A 120 -17.80 -4.89 9.13
C ARG A 120 -17.60 -6.39 9.36
N ASP A 121 -17.71 -7.19 8.30
CA ASP A 121 -17.55 -8.65 8.34
C ASP A 121 -16.16 -9.07 7.81
N VAL A 122 -15.23 -8.14 7.70
CA VAL A 122 -13.83 -8.39 7.33
C VAL A 122 -12.96 -8.41 8.58
N GLU A 123 -12.20 -9.50 8.77
CA GLU A 123 -11.31 -9.68 9.92
C GLU A 123 -10.08 -8.76 9.79
N SER A 124 -9.89 -7.87 10.77
CA SER A 124 -8.75 -6.96 10.84
C SER A 124 -7.42 -7.70 11.05
N GLY A 125 -6.36 -7.21 10.41
CA GLY A 125 -4.99 -7.56 10.73
C GLY A 125 -4.59 -7.09 12.14
N LYS A 126 -3.48 -7.63 12.66
CA LYS A 126 -3.04 -7.34 14.04
C LYS A 126 -1.72 -6.58 14.12
N GLU A 127 -1.02 -6.45 13.02
CA GLU A 127 0.31 -5.82 12.99
C GLU A 127 0.63 -5.20 11.63
N PHE A 128 1.40 -4.12 11.66
CA PHE A 128 2.06 -3.58 10.49
C PHE A 128 3.35 -4.33 10.22
N LYS A 129 3.63 -4.63 8.95
CA LYS A 129 4.74 -5.48 8.52
C LYS A 129 5.66 -4.78 7.54
N VAL A 130 6.94 -5.12 7.62
CA VAL A 130 8.00 -4.71 6.70
C VAL A 130 8.72 -5.96 6.22
N CYS A 131 9.13 -6.00 4.96
CA CYS A 131 9.97 -7.06 4.41
C CYS A 131 11.13 -6.47 3.62
N ASP A 132 12.22 -7.24 3.51
CA ASP A 132 13.32 -6.92 2.61
C ASP A 132 12.97 -7.33 1.18
N PHE A 133 12.96 -6.37 0.27
CA PHE A 133 12.82 -6.56 -1.17
C PHE A 133 14.11 -6.14 -1.86
N GLU A 134 15.00 -7.09 -2.08
CA GLU A 134 16.28 -6.86 -2.76
C GLU A 134 17.13 -5.72 -2.14
N GLY A 135 17.16 -5.66 -0.80
CA GLY A 135 17.90 -4.65 -0.04
C GLY A 135 17.15 -3.35 0.19
N ILE A 136 15.85 -3.30 -0.12
CA ILE A 136 14.94 -2.19 0.16
C ILE A 136 13.87 -2.66 1.16
N GLN A 137 13.70 -1.92 2.26
CA GLN A 137 12.70 -2.23 3.27
C GLN A 137 11.32 -1.71 2.84
N LEU A 138 10.42 -2.62 2.42
CA LEU A 138 9.08 -2.31 1.97
C LEU A 138 8.06 -2.48 3.09
N GLY A 139 7.25 -1.44 3.32
CA GLY A 139 6.04 -1.50 4.15
C GLY A 139 4.77 -1.45 3.29
N ILE A 140 3.67 -1.99 3.82
CA ILE A 140 2.35 -1.94 3.16
C ILE A 140 1.34 -1.24 4.08
N MET A 141 0.55 -0.34 3.51
CA MET A 141 -0.71 0.15 4.06
C MET A 141 -1.81 -0.13 3.04
N ILE A 142 -2.94 -0.68 3.46
CA ILE A 142 -4.08 -0.89 2.55
C ILE A 142 -5.15 0.16 2.82
N CYS A 143 -5.43 0.98 1.81
CA CYS A 143 -6.55 1.93 1.76
C CYS A 143 -6.73 2.72 3.07
N TYR A 144 -7.69 2.36 3.92
CA TYR A 144 -8.03 3.08 5.16
C TYR A 144 -6.89 3.14 6.18
N ASP A 145 -5.90 2.23 6.14
CA ASP A 145 -4.70 2.33 6.98
C ASP A 145 -4.00 3.68 6.84
N ARG A 146 -4.01 4.29 5.64
CA ARG A 146 -3.33 5.58 5.37
C ARG A 146 -3.96 6.77 6.08
N GLU A 147 -5.24 6.67 6.49
CA GLU A 147 -5.91 7.76 7.22
C GLU A 147 -5.30 7.96 8.62
N PHE A 148 -4.65 6.94 9.17
CA PHE A 148 -4.03 6.98 10.49
C PHE A 148 -2.51 7.24 10.37
N PRO A 149 -2.01 8.39 10.89
CA PRO A 149 -0.57 8.69 10.87
C PRO A 149 0.28 7.63 11.55
N GLU A 150 -0.27 6.94 12.54
CA GLU A 150 0.37 5.85 13.26
C GLU A 150 0.80 4.70 12.35
N SER A 151 0.03 4.40 11.30
CA SER A 151 0.33 3.32 10.35
C SER A 151 1.68 3.55 9.67
N ALA A 152 1.87 4.70 9.06
CA ALA A 152 3.13 5.06 8.39
C ALA A 152 4.27 5.22 9.41
N ARG A 153 3.98 5.78 10.60
CA ARG A 153 4.96 5.93 11.67
C ARG A 153 5.48 4.58 12.18
N ILE A 154 4.60 3.61 12.40
CA ILE A 154 5.00 2.26 12.81
C ILE A 154 5.85 1.59 11.74
N LEU A 155 5.46 1.69 10.46
CA LEU A 155 6.24 1.14 9.35
C LEU A 155 7.64 1.76 9.29
N MET A 156 7.76 3.10 9.40
CA MET A 156 9.05 3.77 9.46
C MET A 156 9.90 3.29 10.65
N LEU A 157 9.30 3.15 11.84
CA LEU A 157 9.99 2.66 13.04
C LEU A 157 10.44 1.20 12.90
N LYS A 158 9.75 0.40 12.08
CA LYS A 158 10.16 -0.96 11.69
C LYS A 158 11.21 -0.98 10.58
N GLY A 159 11.64 0.18 10.09
CA GLY A 159 12.71 0.32 9.11
C GLY A 159 12.26 0.54 7.68
N ALA A 160 10.95 0.65 7.39
CA ALA A 160 10.48 0.89 6.01
C ALA A 160 11.17 2.10 5.38
N GLU A 161 11.59 1.93 4.14
CA GLU A 161 12.17 2.98 3.28
C GLU A 161 11.16 3.41 2.22
N VAL A 162 10.32 2.48 1.79
CA VAL A 162 9.23 2.69 0.83
C VAL A 162 7.95 2.07 1.42
N ILE A 163 6.85 2.80 1.33
CA ILE A 163 5.51 2.32 1.69
C ILE A 163 4.66 2.25 0.43
N LEU A 164 4.16 1.06 0.11
CA LEU A 164 3.27 0.82 -1.02
C LEU A 164 1.83 0.71 -0.54
N VAL A 165 0.91 1.39 -1.23
CA VAL A 165 -0.46 1.59 -0.78
C VAL A 165 -1.45 1.09 -1.84
N PRO A 166 -1.86 -0.19 -1.79
CA PRO A 166 -3.06 -0.64 -2.50
C PRO A 166 -4.29 0.12 -2.00
N ASN A 167 -5.09 0.68 -2.91
CA ASN A 167 -6.23 1.51 -2.56
C ASN A 167 -7.41 1.24 -3.49
N ASP A 168 -8.63 1.40 -3.01
CA ASP A 168 -9.86 1.51 -3.82
C ASP A 168 -10.85 2.44 -3.13
N CYS A 169 -10.78 3.72 -3.46
CA CYS A 169 -11.76 4.70 -2.96
C CYS A 169 -11.82 5.95 -3.84
N GLY A 170 -12.85 6.76 -3.60
CA GLY A 170 -13.03 8.09 -4.20
C GLY A 170 -12.62 9.24 -3.30
N SER A 171 -12.96 10.47 -3.70
CA SER A 171 -12.70 11.72 -2.96
C SER A 171 -11.23 11.90 -2.60
N MET A 172 -10.35 11.81 -3.59
CA MET A 172 -8.90 11.61 -3.42
C MET A 172 -8.15 12.85 -2.90
N GLN A 173 -8.64 14.07 -3.10
CA GLN A 173 -7.88 15.30 -2.80
C GLN A 173 -7.28 15.36 -1.37
N PRO A 174 -8.04 15.15 -0.27
CA PRO A 174 -7.46 15.17 1.07
C PRO A 174 -6.50 13.98 1.30
N ARG A 175 -6.71 12.87 0.62
CA ARG A 175 -5.90 11.65 0.74
C ARG A 175 -4.54 11.77 0.06
N ILE A 176 -4.49 12.46 -1.08
CA ILE A 176 -3.23 12.82 -1.77
C ILE A 176 -2.37 13.68 -0.83
N MET A 177 -2.96 14.72 -0.23
CA MET A 177 -2.27 15.58 0.73
C MET A 177 -1.76 14.79 1.94
N ALA A 178 -2.59 13.88 2.47
CA ALA A 178 -2.19 13.03 3.57
C ALA A 178 -1.00 12.13 3.19
N LEU A 179 -1.01 11.50 2.00
CA LEU A 179 0.09 10.64 1.56
C LEU A 179 1.40 11.41 1.35
N SER A 180 1.34 12.62 0.77
CA SER A 180 2.50 13.52 0.68
C SER A 180 3.06 13.83 2.08
N THR A 181 2.18 14.11 3.05
CA THR A 181 2.58 14.32 4.45
C THR A 181 3.18 13.06 5.07
N ARG A 182 2.61 11.86 4.81
CA ARG A 182 3.19 10.59 5.30
C ARG A 182 4.61 10.36 4.77
N ALA A 183 4.88 10.71 3.50
CA ALA A 183 6.22 10.65 2.95
C ALA A 183 7.18 11.59 3.69
N TYR A 184 6.80 12.85 3.85
CA TYR A 184 7.56 13.88 4.51
C TYR A 184 7.87 13.55 5.98
N GLU A 185 6.83 13.38 6.81
CA GLU A 185 6.97 13.26 8.27
C GLU A 185 7.67 11.97 8.72
N ASN A 186 7.70 10.93 7.87
CA ASN A 186 8.31 9.65 8.15
C ASN A 186 9.62 9.43 7.38
N MET A 187 10.00 10.34 6.50
CA MET A 187 11.17 10.21 5.62
C MET A 187 11.18 8.88 4.86
N VAL A 188 10.04 8.51 4.28
CA VAL A 188 9.85 7.30 3.47
C VAL A 188 9.27 7.66 2.11
N ALA A 189 9.67 6.96 1.06
CA ALA A 189 8.96 7.06 -0.21
C ALA A 189 7.56 6.43 -0.08
N VAL A 190 6.56 7.01 -0.74
CA VAL A 190 5.19 6.49 -0.74
C VAL A 190 4.69 6.38 -2.18
N ALA A 191 4.09 5.24 -2.55
CA ALA A 191 3.40 5.07 -3.82
C ALA A 191 2.04 4.41 -3.60
N MET A 192 0.99 4.93 -4.24
CA MET A 192 -0.38 4.44 -4.13
C MET A 192 -0.93 4.07 -5.49
N ALA A 193 -1.55 2.89 -5.60
CA ALA A 193 -2.37 2.46 -6.72
C ALA A 193 -3.85 2.54 -6.37
N ASN A 194 -4.62 3.25 -7.20
CA ASN A 194 -6.07 3.38 -7.06
C ASN A 194 -6.74 3.07 -8.40
N PRO A 195 -7.89 2.39 -8.45
CA PRO A 195 -8.57 2.15 -9.70
C PRO A 195 -9.05 3.46 -10.33
N ASN A 196 -8.97 3.56 -11.67
CA ASN A 196 -9.53 4.68 -12.41
C ASN A 196 -11.06 4.77 -12.26
N GLY A 197 -11.60 5.94 -12.45
CA GLY A 197 -13.06 6.19 -12.46
C GLY A 197 -13.41 7.57 -11.93
N ASP A 198 -14.65 7.99 -12.15
CA ASP A 198 -15.14 9.28 -11.69
C ASP A 198 -14.94 9.45 -10.19
N ASN A 199 -14.27 10.54 -9.79
CA ASN A 199 -13.93 10.86 -8.41
C ASN A 199 -13.01 9.81 -7.70
N ALA A 200 -12.41 8.89 -8.46
CA ALA A 200 -11.41 7.89 -7.98
C ALA A 200 -10.04 8.20 -8.62
N GLY A 201 -9.34 7.18 -9.17
CA GLY A 201 -8.04 7.39 -9.84
C GLY A 201 -7.02 8.08 -8.96
N CYS A 202 -6.32 9.06 -9.51
CA CYS A 202 -5.33 9.86 -8.80
C CYS A 202 -4.24 9.01 -8.12
N SER A 203 -3.83 7.91 -8.74
CA SER A 203 -2.66 7.16 -8.29
C SER A 203 -1.47 8.11 -8.19
N CYS A 204 -0.67 7.98 -7.13
CA CYS A 204 0.34 8.98 -6.83
C CYS A 204 1.58 8.37 -6.20
N ALA A 205 2.67 9.13 -6.26
CA ALA A 205 3.91 8.79 -5.59
C ALA A 205 4.59 10.06 -5.06
N PHE A 206 5.17 9.96 -3.86
CA PHE A 206 5.82 11.06 -3.16
C PHE A 206 7.19 10.66 -2.65
N ASN A 207 8.15 11.55 -2.85
CA ASN A 207 9.49 11.42 -2.30
C ASN A 207 9.52 11.95 -0.86
N PRO A 208 10.29 11.41 0.07
CA PRO A 208 10.49 12.00 1.38
C PRO A 208 11.31 13.30 1.36
N ILE A 209 12.10 13.54 0.30
CA ILE A 209 13.01 14.68 0.21
C ILE A 209 12.20 15.95 -0.06
N CYS A 210 12.07 16.80 0.95
CA CYS A 210 11.36 18.07 0.89
C CYS A 210 12.29 19.31 0.98
N TRP A 211 13.58 19.08 1.24
CA TRP A 211 14.62 20.11 1.23
C TRP A 211 15.86 19.65 0.47
N ASP A 212 16.40 20.53 -0.34
CA ASP A 212 17.69 20.33 -0.96
C ASP A 212 18.86 20.49 0.05
N ARG A 213 20.10 20.32 -0.40
CA ARG A 213 21.28 20.47 0.46
C ARG A 213 21.53 21.92 0.91
N ASN A 214 20.89 22.90 0.29
CA ASN A 214 20.99 24.31 0.65
C ASN A 214 19.84 24.74 1.58
N GLY A 215 18.92 23.84 1.92
CA GLY A 215 17.76 24.11 2.74
C GLY A 215 16.58 24.75 2.00
N ASN A 216 16.59 24.74 0.67
CA ASN A 216 15.44 25.21 -0.10
C ASN A 216 14.36 24.12 -0.15
N CYS A 217 13.09 24.53 -0.06
CA CYS A 217 11.96 23.62 -0.25
C CYS A 217 11.92 23.09 -1.69
N VAL A 218 11.66 21.79 -1.83
CA VAL A 218 11.43 21.13 -3.11
C VAL A 218 10.07 20.42 -3.09
N ASP A 219 9.41 20.36 -4.24
CA ASP A 219 8.18 19.59 -4.40
C ASP A 219 8.51 18.11 -4.26
N ASN A 220 7.82 17.43 -3.38
CA ASN A 220 8.01 16.01 -3.13
C ASN A 220 7.14 15.09 -4.03
N THR A 221 6.38 15.65 -4.95
CA THR A 221 5.54 14.90 -5.89
C THR A 221 6.40 14.25 -6.97
N VAL A 222 6.40 12.92 -7.01
CA VAL A 222 7.07 12.13 -8.06
C VAL A 222 6.08 11.83 -9.19
N LEU A 223 4.85 11.51 -8.82
CA LEU A 223 3.77 11.18 -9.73
C LEU A 223 2.44 11.62 -9.14
N LEU A 224 1.59 12.17 -9.97
CA LEU A 224 0.17 12.40 -9.68
C LEU A 224 -0.63 12.19 -10.97
N ALA A 225 -1.42 11.12 -11.02
CA ALA A 225 -2.30 10.83 -12.14
C ALA A 225 -3.63 11.59 -12.03
N ASP A 226 -4.35 11.68 -13.14
CA ASP A 226 -5.74 12.09 -13.14
C ASP A 226 -6.67 10.94 -12.69
N ASP A 227 -7.97 11.17 -12.67
CA ASP A 227 -8.99 10.20 -12.25
C ASP A 227 -9.39 9.21 -13.36
N LYS A 228 -9.09 9.48 -14.62
CA LYS A 228 -9.62 8.78 -15.80
C LYS A 228 -8.62 7.89 -16.51
N THR A 229 -7.35 8.28 -16.52
CA THR A 229 -6.30 7.50 -17.17
C THR A 229 -6.33 6.05 -16.67
N GLU A 230 -6.44 5.10 -17.59
CA GLU A 230 -6.32 3.67 -17.31
C GLU A 230 -4.98 3.16 -17.85
N GLY A 231 -4.24 2.42 -17.03
CA GLY A 231 -2.96 1.84 -17.46
C GLY A 231 -1.92 1.77 -16.35
N ILE A 232 -0.67 1.58 -16.75
CA ILE A 232 0.46 1.52 -15.83
C ILE A 232 1.18 2.86 -15.85
N LEU A 233 1.40 3.38 -14.65
CA LEU A 233 2.17 4.59 -14.38
C LEU A 233 3.49 4.20 -13.70
N TYR A 234 4.52 5.02 -13.83
CA TYR A 234 5.84 4.68 -13.31
C TYR A 234 6.35 5.79 -12.38
N ALA A 235 6.78 5.39 -11.18
CA ALA A 235 7.45 6.25 -10.23
C ALA A 235 8.86 5.72 -9.93
N GLU A 236 9.86 6.60 -9.95
CA GLU A 236 11.26 6.25 -9.70
C GLU A 236 11.76 6.94 -8.44
N PHE A 237 12.42 6.18 -7.57
CA PHE A 237 12.99 6.64 -6.32
C PHE A 237 14.50 6.42 -6.30
N ASP A 238 15.26 7.48 -6.05
CA ASP A 238 16.70 7.37 -5.77
C ASP A 238 16.90 6.94 -4.31
N MET A 239 17.12 5.64 -4.11
CA MET A 239 17.26 5.07 -2.77
C MET A 239 18.54 5.53 -2.06
N GLU A 240 19.61 5.86 -2.80
CA GLU A 240 20.84 6.40 -2.22
C GLU A 240 20.58 7.81 -1.69
N ALA A 241 19.96 8.66 -2.48
CA ALA A 241 19.58 10.01 -2.06
C ALA A 241 18.61 10.00 -0.88
N ILE A 242 17.62 9.09 -0.88
CA ILE A 242 16.69 8.92 0.25
C ILE A 242 17.43 8.49 1.52
N ARG A 243 18.34 7.53 1.44
CA ARG A 243 19.13 7.07 2.59
C ARG A 243 20.05 8.16 3.13
N GLU A 244 20.69 8.93 2.24
CA GLU A 244 21.49 10.09 2.64
C GLU A 244 20.62 11.16 3.33
N TYR A 245 19.45 11.48 2.76
CA TYR A 245 18.49 12.41 3.37
C TYR A 245 18.07 11.97 4.76
N ARG A 246 17.71 10.71 4.95
CA ARG A 246 17.33 10.12 6.24
C ARG A 246 18.44 10.18 7.28
N ASN A 247 19.70 10.09 6.86
CA ASN A 247 20.85 10.15 7.77
C ASN A 247 21.16 11.57 8.27
N ARG A 248 20.81 12.60 7.52
CA ARG A 248 21.14 13.99 7.89
C ARG A 248 19.98 14.76 8.53
N GLU A 249 18.75 14.40 8.19
CA GLU A 249 17.57 15.17 8.64
C GLU A 249 17.18 14.84 10.08
N MET A 250 16.55 15.83 10.72
CA MET A 250 16.18 15.76 12.14
C MET A 250 14.83 15.10 12.40
N LEU A 251 14.10 14.68 11.36
CA LEU A 251 12.85 13.96 11.47
C LEU A 251 13.08 12.47 11.79
N GLY A 252 12.05 11.68 11.79
CA GLY A 252 12.14 10.25 12.05
C GLY A 252 12.17 9.92 13.54
N ASN A 253 13.13 9.11 14.00
CA ASN A 253 13.13 8.55 15.35
C ASN A 253 14.07 9.24 16.35
N THR A 254 15.13 9.90 15.88
CA THR A 254 16.25 10.37 16.71
C THR A 254 15.82 11.33 17.82
N PHE A 255 14.94 12.27 17.52
CA PHE A 255 14.54 13.34 18.46
C PHE A 255 13.12 13.17 19.00
N ARG A 256 12.50 12.00 18.85
CA ARG A 256 11.18 11.71 19.41
C ARG A 256 11.22 11.71 20.94
N LYS A 257 10.21 12.31 21.55
CA LYS A 257 10.03 12.36 23.02
C LYS A 257 9.03 11.27 23.44
N VAL A 258 9.46 10.01 23.38
CA VAL A 258 8.58 8.81 23.51
C VAL A 258 7.80 8.81 24.82
N GLU A 259 8.39 9.33 25.91
CA GLU A 259 7.77 9.41 27.23
C GLU A 259 6.46 10.26 27.23
N ALA A 260 6.35 11.19 26.27
CA ALA A 260 5.15 12.04 26.11
C ALA A 260 4.02 11.35 25.30
N TYR A 261 4.26 10.15 24.76
CA TYR A 261 3.33 9.52 23.79
C TYR A 261 2.41 8.47 24.40
N SER A 262 2.35 8.34 25.71
CA SER A 262 1.51 7.34 26.41
C SER A 262 0.02 7.37 25.98
N GLN A 263 -0.48 8.58 25.65
CA GLN A 263 -1.85 8.77 25.22
C GLN A 263 -2.18 8.04 23.90
N LEU A 264 -1.19 7.79 23.03
CA LEU A 264 -1.39 7.02 21.79
C LEU A 264 -1.76 5.55 22.05
N LEU A 265 -1.47 5.01 23.23
CA LEU A 265 -1.80 3.64 23.63
C LEU A 265 -3.07 3.56 24.48
N SER A 266 -3.68 4.70 24.79
CA SER A 266 -4.93 4.75 25.55
C SER A 266 -6.08 4.16 24.74
N LYS A 267 -6.86 3.29 25.38
CA LYS A 267 -8.12 2.76 24.82
C LYS A 267 -9.33 3.65 25.14
N GLU A 268 -9.13 4.71 25.90
CA GLU A 268 -10.20 5.64 26.25
C GLU A 268 -10.59 6.47 25.03
N ILE A 269 -11.88 6.43 24.66
CA ILE A 269 -12.44 7.28 23.62
C ILE A 269 -13.28 8.37 24.27
N LYS A 270 -12.97 9.62 23.94
CA LYS A 270 -13.65 10.81 24.45
C LYS A 270 -14.57 11.43 23.39
N LYS A 271 -15.60 12.17 23.86
CA LYS A 271 -16.39 13.00 22.95
C LYS A 271 -15.47 13.97 22.19
N PRO A 272 -15.74 14.26 20.90
CA PRO A 272 -16.91 13.88 20.11
C PRO A 272 -16.77 12.55 19.35
N PHE A 273 -15.75 11.72 19.62
CA PHE A 273 -15.41 10.53 18.84
C PHE A 273 -16.14 9.25 19.25
N ILE A 274 -17.02 9.33 20.26
CA ILE A 274 -17.88 8.20 20.63
C ILE A 274 -18.92 7.98 19.52
N ARG A 275 -19.02 6.75 19.03
CA ARG A 275 -19.99 6.33 18.01
C ARG A 275 -20.76 5.10 18.47
N ASP A 276 -22.07 5.04 18.16
CA ASP A 276 -22.89 3.88 18.42
C ASP A 276 -22.44 2.70 17.52
N GLY A 277 -22.43 1.49 18.09
CA GLY A 277 -22.08 0.28 17.34
C GLY A 277 -20.58 0.05 17.11
N GLN A 278 -19.70 0.79 17.77
CA GLN A 278 -18.24 0.52 17.72
C GLN A 278 -17.95 -0.83 18.41
N ASN A 279 -17.63 -1.84 17.61
CA ASN A 279 -17.00 -3.07 18.10
C ASN A 279 -15.50 -2.81 18.27
N ARG A 280 -14.96 -3.11 19.43
CA ARG A 280 -13.54 -2.95 19.77
C ARG A 280 -12.90 -4.25 20.17
#